data_8bdc5cf51485133682e36c35874e5293
#
_entry.id   8bdc5cf51485133682e36c35874e5293
#
_cell.length_a   1.000
_cell.length_b   1.000
_cell.length_c   1.000
_cell.angle_alpha   90.00
_cell.angle_beta   90.00
_cell.angle_gamma   90.00
#
_symmetry.space_group_name_H-M   'P 1'
#
loop_
_entity.id
_entity.type
_entity.pdbx_description
1 polymer ?
#
loop_
_entity_poly.entity_id
_entity_poly.type
_entity_poly.pdbx_seq_one_letter_code
_entity_poly.pdbx_strand_id
1 'polypeptide(L)'
;MVKALIVMRSVALFFSCCSFVFSQFDPDPQRYFHSKTGKELFIEQFIEWDNKNTFAKNGLLFIGSSSIRLWPTNKYFSGNIINRGFGGSHLSDIIFYFDEIVSKYQPRMIFIYAGDNDIADKKSPMMLLDDFKIFADLVNKKIDECLIVFIPIKPSPSRWGFWEKMKKANSFIRDYAKNNEKVFYIDTATPMIGKNGKPKSDLFVKDSLHLNSNGYDLWSSKVNSFLDSLTRYCCLSKDK
;
A
#
# COMPACT_ATOMS: atom_id res chain seq x y z
N MET A 1 -39.90 59.44 3.15
CA MET A 1 -39.80 58.14 3.85
C MET A 1 -39.60 57.05 2.81
N VAL A 2 -38.33 56.66 2.59
CA VAL A 2 -37.97 55.58 1.63
C VAL A 2 -37.48 54.39 2.46
N LYS A 3 -38.24 53.27 2.39
CA LYS A 3 -37.85 52.03 3.06
C LYS A 3 -36.81 51.30 2.21
N ALA A 4 -35.60 51.17 2.78
CA ALA A 4 -34.54 50.35 2.20
C ALA A 4 -34.85 48.87 2.48
N LEU A 5 -34.95 48.09 1.42
CA LEU A 5 -35.15 46.65 1.45
C LEU A 5 -33.77 45.96 1.50
N ILE A 6 -33.39 45.41 2.64
CA ILE A 6 -32.15 44.64 2.77
C ILE A 6 -32.42 43.24 2.28
N VAL A 7 -31.86 42.87 1.13
CA VAL A 7 -31.87 41.49 0.61
C VAL A 7 -30.66 40.74 1.21
N MET A 8 -30.94 39.92 2.22
CA MET A 8 -29.96 38.94 2.72
C MET A 8 -29.82 37.82 1.71
N ARG A 9 -28.67 37.81 1.00
CA ARG A 9 -28.22 36.65 0.22
C ARG A 9 -27.61 35.61 1.15
N SER A 10 -28.36 34.54 1.43
CA SER A 10 -27.81 33.35 2.10
C SER A 10 -26.85 32.65 1.16
N VAL A 11 -25.55 32.73 1.46
CA VAL A 11 -24.53 31.89 0.82
C VAL A 11 -24.57 30.55 1.50
N ALA A 12 -25.22 29.57 0.87
CA ALA A 12 -25.12 28.17 1.29
C ALA A 12 -23.72 27.65 0.94
N LEU A 13 -22.84 27.54 1.92
CA LEU A 13 -21.59 26.79 1.79
C LEU A 13 -21.95 25.30 1.69
N PHE A 14 -21.90 24.74 0.50
CA PHE A 14 -21.86 23.31 0.29
C PHE A 14 -20.50 22.77 0.78
N PHE A 15 -20.40 22.36 2.04
CA PHE A 15 -19.36 21.44 2.47
C PHE A 15 -19.66 20.10 1.81
N SER A 16 -18.96 19.80 0.72
CA SER A 16 -18.85 18.44 0.19
C SER A 16 -18.06 17.61 1.20
N CYS A 17 -18.78 17.08 2.18
CA CYS A 17 -18.24 16.08 3.10
C CYS A 17 -18.07 14.80 2.25
N CYS A 18 -16.87 14.52 1.77
CA CYS A 18 -16.52 13.22 1.20
C CYS A 18 -16.56 12.23 2.37
N SER A 19 -17.74 11.70 2.66
CA SER A 19 -17.92 10.62 3.63
C SER A 19 -17.25 9.38 3.03
N PHE A 20 -16.11 9.00 3.56
CA PHE A 20 -15.55 7.68 3.29
C PHE A 20 -16.56 6.65 3.81
N VAL A 21 -17.23 5.97 2.90
CA VAL A 21 -18.12 4.86 3.24
C VAL A 21 -17.22 3.65 3.52
N PHE A 22 -16.89 3.43 4.78
CA PHE A 22 -16.24 2.19 5.20
C PHE A 22 -17.21 1.03 4.97
N SER A 23 -16.71 -0.04 4.36
CA SER A 23 -17.45 -1.29 4.29
C SER A 23 -17.69 -1.84 5.71
N GLN A 24 -18.79 -2.58 5.91
CA GLN A 24 -19.06 -3.30 7.16
C GLN A 24 -17.95 -4.28 7.58
N PHE A 25 -17.01 -4.57 6.67
CA PHE A 25 -15.83 -5.42 6.91
C PHE A 25 -14.56 -4.62 7.20
N ASP A 26 -14.62 -3.29 7.18
CA ASP A 26 -13.50 -2.44 7.55
C ASP A 26 -13.48 -2.23 9.05
N PRO A 27 -12.41 -2.60 9.74
CA PRO A 27 -12.27 -2.28 11.14
C PRO A 27 -12.01 -0.79 11.33
N ASP A 28 -12.30 -0.27 12.54
CA ASP A 28 -12.03 1.12 12.88
C ASP A 28 -10.55 1.46 12.67
N PRO A 29 -10.21 2.39 11.76
CA PRO A 29 -8.82 2.74 11.50
C PRO A 29 -8.13 3.45 12.66
N GLN A 30 -8.87 4.09 13.57
CA GLN A 30 -8.31 4.78 14.73
C GLN A 30 -7.58 3.84 15.69
N ARG A 31 -7.81 2.52 15.61
CA ARG A 31 -7.04 1.50 16.33
C ARG A 31 -5.53 1.56 16.07
N TYR A 32 -5.11 2.19 14.96
CA TYR A 32 -3.71 2.35 14.56
C TYR A 32 -3.12 3.71 14.90
N PHE A 33 -3.88 4.63 15.45
CA PHE A 33 -3.35 5.97 15.78
C PHE A 33 -2.37 5.91 16.94
N HIS A 34 -2.78 5.32 18.07
CA HIS A 34 -1.95 5.20 19.27
C HIS A 34 -1.45 3.78 19.51
N SER A 35 -0.19 3.65 19.91
CA SER A 35 0.36 2.37 20.36
C SER A 35 -0.23 1.97 21.73
N LYS A 36 -0.95 0.85 21.74
CA LYS A 36 -1.45 0.27 23.01
C LYS A 36 -0.39 -0.48 23.80
N THR A 37 0.70 -0.90 23.16
CA THR A 37 1.69 -1.80 23.76
C THR A 37 3.14 -1.30 23.66
N GLY A 38 3.40 -0.21 22.96
CA GLY A 38 4.75 0.33 22.72
C GLY A 38 5.65 -0.55 21.83
N LYS A 39 5.15 -1.71 21.37
CA LYS A 39 5.94 -2.69 20.59
C LYS A 39 5.71 -2.62 19.09
N GLU A 40 4.65 -1.98 18.64
CA GLU A 40 4.32 -1.85 17.22
C GLU A 40 4.40 -0.41 16.77
N LEU A 41 4.76 -0.21 15.49
CA LEU A 41 4.76 1.11 14.87
C LEU A 41 3.33 1.50 14.54
N PHE A 42 2.95 2.66 15.02
CA PHE A 42 1.64 3.26 14.80
C PHE A 42 1.79 4.61 14.09
N ILE A 43 0.69 5.15 13.63
CA ILE A 43 0.65 6.39 12.86
C ILE A 43 1.24 7.56 13.65
N GLU A 44 0.94 7.65 14.96
CA GLU A 44 1.48 8.68 15.84
C GLU A 44 3.03 8.69 15.85
N GLN A 45 3.67 7.52 15.90
CA GLN A 45 5.12 7.42 15.83
C GLN A 45 5.69 7.90 14.49
N PHE A 46 5.00 7.61 13.38
CA PHE A 46 5.41 8.13 12.09
C PHE A 46 5.35 9.65 12.06
N ILE A 47 4.29 10.24 12.60
CA ILE A 47 4.15 11.71 12.73
C ILE A 47 5.26 12.28 13.61
N GLU A 48 5.53 11.68 14.77
CA GLU A 48 6.60 12.12 15.67
C GLU A 48 7.99 12.04 15.04
N TRP A 49 8.29 10.95 14.32
CA TRP A 49 9.57 10.82 13.61
C TRP A 49 9.72 11.84 12.50
N ASP A 50 8.67 12.10 11.77
CA ASP A 50 8.68 13.08 10.68
C ASP A 50 8.82 14.52 11.20
N ASN A 51 8.27 14.82 12.38
CA ASN A 51 8.45 16.13 13.02
C ASN A 51 9.89 16.36 13.53
N LYS A 52 10.67 15.30 13.73
CA LYS A 52 12.06 15.34 14.22
C LYS A 52 13.08 15.22 13.10
N ASN A 53 12.66 14.80 11.90
CA ASN A 53 13.55 14.46 10.80
C ASN A 53 13.13 15.17 9.51
N THR A 54 14.09 15.30 8.60
CA THR A 54 13.85 15.71 7.21
C THR A 54 13.92 14.48 6.30
N PHE A 55 13.11 14.47 5.25
CA PHE A 55 13.14 13.45 4.21
C PHE A 55 13.11 14.11 2.83
N ALA A 56 13.87 13.55 1.91
CA ALA A 56 13.86 14.04 0.53
C ALA A 56 12.62 13.55 -0.20
N LYS A 57 12.06 14.40 -1.05
CA LYS A 57 10.98 14.02 -1.98
C LYS A 57 11.52 13.12 -3.10
N ASN A 58 10.63 12.58 -3.94
CA ASN A 58 10.96 11.72 -5.09
C ASN A 58 11.69 10.42 -4.72
N GLY A 59 11.48 9.91 -3.50
CA GLY A 59 12.00 8.63 -3.05
C GLY A 59 11.16 7.42 -3.47
N LEU A 60 11.59 6.26 -3.02
CA LEU A 60 10.80 5.02 -3.01
C LEU A 60 10.08 4.93 -1.67
N LEU A 61 8.76 4.78 -1.72
CA LEU A 61 7.94 4.60 -0.53
C LEU A 61 7.39 3.18 -0.47
N PHE A 62 7.63 2.49 0.65
CA PHE A 62 7.08 1.17 0.94
C PHE A 62 5.97 1.32 1.96
N ILE A 63 4.74 0.92 1.61
CA ILE A 63 3.56 0.99 2.47
C ILE A 63 2.82 -0.35 2.50
N GLY A 64 2.08 -0.58 3.56
CA GLY A 64 1.27 -1.78 3.72
C GLY A 64 1.30 -2.35 5.12
N SER A 65 1.03 -3.64 5.21
CA SER A 65 0.87 -4.35 6.47
C SER A 65 2.22 -4.78 7.10
N SER A 66 2.16 -5.72 8.04
CA SER A 66 3.33 -6.23 8.76
C SER A 66 4.45 -6.74 7.84
N SER A 67 4.14 -7.26 6.67
CA SER A 67 5.17 -7.70 5.72
C SER A 67 6.03 -6.54 5.20
N ILE A 68 5.47 -5.34 5.06
CA ILE A 68 6.25 -4.13 4.77
C ILE A 68 6.98 -3.65 6.03
N ARG A 69 6.27 -3.55 7.16
CA ARG A 69 6.86 -3.10 8.43
C ARG A 69 8.13 -3.88 8.80
N LEU A 70 8.12 -5.19 8.60
CA LEU A 70 9.23 -6.09 8.95
C LEU A 70 10.30 -6.19 7.86
N TRP A 71 10.10 -5.59 6.69
CA TRP A 71 11.07 -5.61 5.60
C TRP A 71 12.20 -4.62 5.88
N PRO A 72 13.43 -5.06 6.06
CA PRO A 72 14.58 -4.16 6.26
C PRO A 72 14.99 -3.54 4.91
N THR A 73 14.14 -2.65 4.37
CA THR A 73 14.28 -2.09 3.02
C THR A 73 15.63 -1.40 2.79
N ASN A 74 16.20 -0.79 3.81
CA ASN A 74 17.53 -0.17 3.76
C ASN A 74 18.68 -1.17 3.53
N LYS A 75 18.47 -2.47 3.78
CA LYS A 75 19.44 -3.53 3.49
C LYS A 75 19.47 -3.89 2.00
N TYR A 76 18.35 -3.72 1.31
CA TYR A 76 18.13 -4.23 -0.05
C TYR A 76 18.13 -3.15 -1.14
N PHE A 77 17.84 -1.92 -0.74
CA PHE A 77 17.69 -0.81 -1.68
C PHE A 77 18.55 0.37 -1.23
N SER A 78 19.03 1.15 -2.19
CA SER A 78 19.83 2.35 -1.94
C SER A 78 19.07 3.63 -2.31
N GLY A 79 19.53 4.75 -1.78
CA GLY A 79 18.94 6.07 -2.05
C GLY A 79 17.88 6.49 -1.03
N ASN A 80 16.96 7.34 -1.45
CA ASN A 80 15.88 7.85 -0.60
C ASN A 80 14.76 6.81 -0.49
N ILE A 81 14.73 6.09 0.61
CA ILE A 81 13.78 5.00 0.88
C ILE A 81 13.06 5.26 2.18
N ILE A 82 11.74 5.22 2.13
CA ILE A 82 10.86 5.40 3.28
C ILE A 82 9.99 4.16 3.42
N ASN A 83 9.97 3.56 4.62
CA ASN A 83 9.08 2.47 4.99
C ASN A 83 8.03 2.97 5.99
N ARG A 84 6.76 2.87 5.61
CA ARG A 84 5.58 3.24 6.41
C ARG A 84 4.59 2.07 6.50
N GLY A 85 5.13 0.85 6.60
CA GLY A 85 4.34 -0.32 6.93
C GLY A 85 3.91 -0.36 8.39
N PHE A 86 2.66 -0.77 8.67
CA PHE A 86 2.15 -0.97 10.02
C PHE A 86 1.36 -2.29 10.12
N GLY A 87 1.53 -3.00 11.24
CA GLY A 87 1.09 -4.38 11.38
C GLY A 87 -0.43 -4.54 11.36
N GLY A 88 -0.94 -5.54 10.65
CA GLY A 88 -2.38 -5.86 10.64
C GLY A 88 -3.25 -4.94 9.78
N SER A 89 -2.67 -3.94 9.09
CA SER A 89 -3.43 -2.98 8.29
C SER A 89 -4.19 -3.64 7.15
N HIS A 90 -5.39 -3.12 6.91
CA HIS A 90 -6.18 -3.30 5.71
C HIS A 90 -5.82 -2.22 4.68
N LEU A 91 -6.25 -2.41 3.46
CA LEU A 91 -6.07 -1.38 2.43
C LEU A 91 -6.88 -0.11 2.75
N SER A 92 -8.05 -0.26 3.36
CA SER A 92 -8.86 0.85 3.87
C SER A 92 -8.16 1.69 4.95
N ASP A 93 -7.33 1.08 5.80
CA ASP A 93 -6.52 1.83 6.78
C ASP A 93 -5.45 2.69 6.07
N ILE A 94 -4.83 2.16 5.03
CA ILE A 94 -3.84 2.89 4.21
C ILE A 94 -4.51 4.08 3.51
N ILE A 95 -5.74 3.91 3.03
CA ILE A 95 -6.54 4.97 2.43
C ILE A 95 -6.88 6.04 3.47
N PHE A 96 -7.31 5.63 4.67
CA PHE A 96 -7.66 6.56 5.75
C PHE A 96 -6.48 7.43 6.18
N TYR A 97 -5.29 6.84 6.35
CA TYR A 97 -4.07 7.54 6.75
C TYR A 97 -3.21 8.00 5.57
N PHE A 98 -3.81 8.17 4.39
CA PHE A 98 -3.09 8.49 3.16
C PHE A 98 -2.20 9.73 3.28
N ASP A 99 -2.67 10.76 3.95
CA ASP A 99 -1.92 12.02 4.08
C ASP A 99 -0.72 11.87 5.01
N GLU A 100 -0.85 11.07 6.08
CA GLU A 100 0.18 10.86 7.08
C GLU A 100 1.28 9.89 6.60
N ILE A 101 0.94 8.91 5.75
CA ILE A 101 1.88 7.85 5.38
C ILE A 101 2.27 7.84 3.90
N VAL A 102 1.62 8.66 3.06
CA VAL A 102 1.88 8.68 1.60
C VAL A 102 2.09 10.08 1.08
N SER A 103 1.07 10.93 1.10
CA SER A 103 1.00 12.19 0.34
C SER A 103 2.12 13.15 0.72
N LYS A 104 2.44 13.30 1.99
CA LYS A 104 3.48 14.23 2.47
C LYS A 104 4.89 13.94 1.95
N TYR A 105 5.19 12.69 1.59
CA TYR A 105 6.51 12.29 1.09
C TYR A 105 6.73 12.59 -0.38
N GLN A 106 5.66 12.84 -1.14
CA GLN A 106 5.73 13.08 -2.59
C GLN A 106 6.66 12.07 -3.28
N PRO A 107 6.39 10.74 -3.16
CA PRO A 107 7.26 9.72 -3.70
C PRO A 107 7.14 9.65 -5.23
N ARG A 108 8.23 9.28 -5.92
CA ARG A 108 8.18 8.94 -7.36
C ARG A 108 7.62 7.54 -7.60
N MET A 109 7.66 6.67 -6.58
CA MET A 109 7.17 5.30 -6.69
C MET A 109 6.73 4.78 -5.32
N ILE A 110 5.59 4.12 -5.30
CA ILE A 110 5.01 3.47 -4.12
C ILE A 110 5.00 1.97 -4.34
N PHE A 111 5.65 1.22 -3.45
CA PHE A 111 5.49 -0.23 -3.32
C PHE A 111 4.45 -0.51 -2.25
N ILE A 112 3.33 -1.12 -2.65
CA ILE A 112 2.22 -1.39 -1.73
C ILE A 112 1.99 -2.89 -1.58
N TYR A 113 1.93 -3.37 -0.34
CA TYR A 113 1.52 -4.71 0.03
C TYR A 113 0.38 -4.66 1.05
N ALA A 114 -0.82 -5.01 0.63
CA ALA A 114 -2.01 -5.12 1.46
C ALA A 114 -2.98 -6.16 0.90
N GLY A 115 -3.98 -6.55 1.67
CA GLY A 115 -5.05 -7.43 1.22
C GLY A 115 -5.06 -8.80 1.90
N ASP A 116 -3.96 -9.26 2.52
CA ASP A 116 -3.97 -10.55 3.21
C ASP A 116 -4.75 -10.49 4.54
N ASN A 117 -4.75 -9.36 5.23
CA ASN A 117 -5.60 -9.12 6.39
C ASN A 117 -7.06 -8.93 5.97
N ASP A 118 -7.30 -8.11 4.94
CA ASP A 118 -8.61 -7.86 4.35
C ASP A 118 -9.35 -9.16 4.02
N ILE A 119 -8.68 -10.08 3.29
CA ILE A 119 -9.26 -11.38 2.91
C ILE A 119 -9.45 -12.30 4.14
N ALA A 120 -8.51 -12.28 5.09
CA ALA A 120 -8.63 -13.04 6.33
C ALA A 120 -9.83 -12.57 7.17
N ASP A 121 -10.10 -11.27 7.17
CA ASP A 121 -11.23 -10.62 7.85
C ASP A 121 -12.50 -10.56 6.96
N LYS A 122 -12.59 -11.48 5.98
CA LYS A 122 -13.76 -11.77 5.16
C LYS A 122 -14.09 -10.76 4.06
N LYS A 123 -13.26 -9.77 3.79
CA LYS A 123 -13.43 -8.91 2.63
C LYS A 123 -13.39 -9.74 1.34
N SER A 124 -14.24 -9.45 0.38
CA SER A 124 -14.22 -10.16 -0.90
C SER A 124 -13.07 -9.68 -1.80
N PRO A 125 -12.61 -10.50 -2.75
CA PRO A 125 -11.62 -10.08 -3.74
C PRO A 125 -12.02 -8.84 -4.56
N MET A 126 -13.32 -8.64 -4.80
CA MET A 126 -13.83 -7.48 -5.53
C MET A 126 -13.76 -6.21 -4.67
N MET A 127 -14.16 -6.29 -3.40
CA MET A 127 -14.05 -5.16 -2.45
C MET A 127 -12.59 -4.71 -2.30
N LEU A 128 -11.63 -5.66 -2.27
CA LEU A 128 -10.22 -5.31 -2.23
C LEU A 128 -9.76 -4.60 -3.51
N LEU A 129 -10.26 -5.00 -4.69
CA LEU A 129 -10.00 -4.28 -5.94
C LEU A 129 -10.58 -2.87 -5.90
N ASP A 130 -11.79 -2.69 -5.36
CA ASP A 130 -12.43 -1.37 -5.30
C ASP A 130 -11.66 -0.44 -4.36
N ASP A 131 -11.19 -0.93 -3.20
CA ASP A 131 -10.29 -0.17 -2.34
C ASP A 131 -8.97 0.18 -3.04
N PHE A 132 -8.40 -0.76 -3.82
CA PHE A 132 -7.17 -0.48 -4.55
C PHE A 132 -7.36 0.60 -5.61
N LYS A 133 -8.50 0.66 -6.28
CA LYS A 133 -8.85 1.74 -7.21
C LYS A 133 -8.94 3.08 -6.48
N ILE A 134 -9.62 3.11 -5.32
CA ILE A 134 -9.71 4.33 -4.50
C ILE A 134 -8.30 4.81 -4.10
N PHE A 135 -7.43 3.90 -3.68
CA PHE A 135 -6.04 4.22 -3.36
C PHE A 135 -5.29 4.79 -4.58
N ALA A 136 -5.40 4.15 -5.75
CA ALA A 136 -4.77 4.61 -6.98
C ALA A 136 -5.26 5.99 -7.42
N ASP A 137 -6.56 6.25 -7.30
CA ASP A 137 -7.16 7.56 -7.59
C ASP A 137 -6.66 8.65 -6.64
N LEU A 138 -6.49 8.33 -5.33
CA LEU A 138 -5.90 9.25 -4.37
C LEU A 138 -4.45 9.60 -4.73
N VAL A 139 -3.65 8.61 -5.12
CA VAL A 139 -2.27 8.85 -5.59
C VAL A 139 -2.28 9.76 -6.80
N ASN A 140 -3.05 9.45 -7.83
CA ASN A 140 -3.14 10.25 -9.06
C ASN A 140 -3.62 11.68 -8.81
N LYS A 141 -4.49 11.89 -7.81
CA LYS A 141 -5.03 13.21 -7.46
C LYS A 141 -4.06 14.06 -6.63
N LYS A 142 -3.24 13.43 -5.78
CA LYS A 142 -2.45 14.16 -4.76
C LYS A 142 -0.94 14.17 -5.02
N ILE A 143 -0.45 13.31 -5.93
CA ILE A 143 0.99 13.16 -6.18
C ILE A 143 1.23 13.11 -7.69
N ASP A 144 1.98 14.09 -8.17
CA ASP A 144 2.35 14.15 -9.58
C ASP A 144 3.39 13.06 -9.92
N GLU A 145 3.24 12.46 -11.13
CA GLU A 145 4.21 11.51 -11.71
C GLU A 145 4.59 10.31 -10.82
N CYS A 146 3.70 9.89 -9.91
CA CYS A 146 3.95 8.76 -9.03
C CYS A 146 3.55 7.43 -9.67
N LEU A 147 4.44 6.43 -9.65
CA LEU A 147 4.15 5.06 -10.05
C LEU A 147 3.70 4.23 -8.85
N ILE A 148 2.70 3.38 -9.05
CA ILE A 148 2.20 2.43 -8.04
C ILE A 148 2.62 1.02 -8.44
N VAL A 149 3.29 0.32 -7.52
CA VAL A 149 3.74 -1.05 -7.73
C VAL A 149 3.06 -1.95 -6.69
N PHE A 150 2.10 -2.74 -7.14
CA PHE A 150 1.43 -3.69 -6.27
C PHE A 150 2.27 -4.95 -6.08
N ILE A 151 2.55 -5.27 -4.82
CA ILE A 151 3.16 -6.53 -4.40
C ILE A 151 2.01 -7.47 -4.03
N PRO A 152 1.79 -8.57 -4.78
CA PRO A 152 0.64 -9.45 -4.58
C PRO A 152 0.62 -10.10 -3.20
N ILE A 153 -0.59 -10.38 -2.74
CA ILE A 153 -0.80 -11.14 -1.51
C ILE A 153 -0.04 -12.45 -1.61
N LYS A 154 0.85 -12.69 -0.64
CA LYS A 154 1.71 -13.88 -0.63
C LYS A 154 0.95 -15.15 -0.24
N PRO A 155 1.28 -16.29 -0.82
CA PRO A 155 0.82 -17.57 -0.31
C PRO A 155 1.56 -17.89 1.00
N SER A 156 0.89 -17.82 2.14
CA SER A 156 1.48 -18.19 3.42
C SER A 156 0.86 -19.49 3.95
N PRO A 157 1.66 -20.36 4.60
CA PRO A 157 1.12 -21.63 5.13
C PRO A 157 -0.02 -21.40 6.13
N SER A 158 0.09 -20.42 7.03
CA SER A 158 -0.93 -20.14 8.04
C SER A 158 -2.27 -19.62 7.45
N ARG A 159 -2.22 -19.01 6.27
CA ARG A 159 -3.42 -18.48 5.56
C ARG A 159 -3.74 -19.26 4.29
N TRP A 160 -3.21 -20.48 4.15
CA TRP A 160 -3.42 -21.28 2.95
C TRP A 160 -4.89 -21.56 2.63
N GLY A 161 -5.75 -21.66 3.65
CA GLY A 161 -7.20 -21.81 3.47
C GLY A 161 -7.87 -20.64 2.75
N PHE A 162 -7.25 -19.46 2.74
CA PHE A 162 -7.75 -18.28 2.02
C PHE A 162 -7.10 -18.09 0.64
N TRP A 163 -6.15 -18.95 0.26
CA TRP A 163 -5.32 -18.74 -0.92
C TRP A 163 -6.10 -18.53 -2.22
N GLU A 164 -7.16 -19.28 -2.45
CA GLU A 164 -7.97 -19.14 -3.67
C GLU A 164 -8.61 -17.75 -3.77
N LYS A 165 -9.08 -17.20 -2.65
CA LYS A 165 -9.59 -15.81 -2.61
C LYS A 165 -8.48 -14.78 -2.82
N MET A 166 -7.32 -14.98 -2.18
CA MET A 166 -6.15 -14.12 -2.32
C MET A 166 -5.62 -14.12 -3.76
N LYS A 167 -5.52 -15.29 -4.38
CA LYS A 167 -5.13 -15.47 -5.78
C LYS A 167 -6.11 -14.75 -6.73
N LYS A 168 -7.41 -14.82 -6.44
CA LYS A 168 -8.43 -14.11 -7.22
C LYS A 168 -8.29 -12.58 -7.06
N ALA A 169 -8.05 -12.08 -5.86
CA ALA A 169 -7.79 -10.66 -5.62
C ALA A 169 -6.53 -10.19 -6.37
N ASN A 170 -5.44 -10.95 -6.27
CA ASN A 170 -4.20 -10.70 -7.02
C ASN A 170 -4.46 -10.65 -8.54
N SER A 171 -5.30 -11.54 -9.07
CA SER A 171 -5.68 -11.54 -10.49
C SER A 171 -6.42 -10.26 -10.88
N PHE A 172 -7.38 -9.82 -10.09
CA PHE A 172 -8.15 -8.61 -10.36
C PHE A 172 -7.26 -7.36 -10.38
N ILE A 173 -6.35 -7.23 -9.39
CA ILE A 173 -5.43 -6.09 -9.35
C ILE A 173 -4.40 -6.16 -10.48
N ARG A 174 -3.91 -7.35 -10.83
CA ARG A 174 -3.04 -7.53 -12.00
C ARG A 174 -3.73 -7.11 -13.30
N ASP A 175 -5.00 -7.46 -13.48
CA ASP A 175 -5.75 -7.10 -14.68
C ASP A 175 -6.08 -5.60 -14.71
N TYR A 176 -6.33 -4.98 -13.55
CA TYR A 176 -6.42 -3.53 -13.43
C TYR A 176 -5.10 -2.84 -13.82
N ALA A 177 -3.96 -3.34 -13.35
CA ALA A 177 -2.64 -2.78 -13.65
C ALA A 177 -2.32 -2.82 -15.16
N LYS A 178 -2.74 -3.85 -15.91
CA LYS A 178 -2.53 -3.93 -17.37
C LYS A 178 -3.21 -2.79 -18.15
N ASN A 179 -4.25 -2.20 -17.58
CA ASN A 179 -5.04 -1.14 -18.21
C ASN A 179 -4.73 0.25 -17.62
N ASN A 180 -3.65 0.39 -16.84
CA ASN A 180 -3.27 1.63 -16.17
C ASN A 180 -1.75 1.84 -16.27
N GLU A 181 -1.33 2.86 -16.99
CA GLU A 181 0.08 3.13 -17.28
C GLU A 181 0.94 3.43 -16.03
N LYS A 182 0.32 3.94 -14.96
CA LYS A 182 1.00 4.28 -13.70
C LYS A 182 0.94 3.15 -12.66
N VAL A 183 0.29 2.02 -12.96
CA VAL A 183 0.12 0.91 -12.03
C VAL A 183 0.83 -0.34 -12.53
N PHE A 184 1.69 -0.90 -11.72
CA PHE A 184 2.47 -2.10 -12.01
C PHE A 184 2.14 -3.22 -11.03
N TYR A 185 2.34 -4.45 -11.48
CA TYR A 185 2.19 -5.66 -10.68
C TYR A 185 3.49 -6.48 -10.77
N ILE A 186 4.13 -6.74 -9.63
CA ILE A 186 5.36 -7.55 -9.58
C ILE A 186 5.02 -8.94 -9.03
N ASP A 187 5.19 -9.98 -9.81
CA ASP A 187 4.91 -11.35 -9.34
C ASP A 187 5.97 -11.82 -8.33
N THR A 188 5.69 -11.57 -7.06
CA THR A 188 6.43 -12.11 -5.92
C THR A 188 5.77 -13.37 -5.36
N ALA A 189 4.52 -13.67 -5.71
CA ALA A 189 3.73 -14.75 -5.13
C ALA A 189 3.99 -16.11 -5.80
N THR A 190 4.01 -16.17 -7.14
CA THR A 190 4.23 -17.44 -7.86
C THR A 190 5.53 -18.13 -7.46
N PRO A 191 6.70 -17.46 -7.36
CA PRO A 191 7.93 -18.13 -6.96
C PRO A 191 7.93 -18.63 -5.50
N MET A 192 6.97 -18.23 -4.67
CA MET A 192 6.80 -18.73 -3.30
C MET A 192 6.06 -20.07 -3.24
N ILE A 193 5.49 -20.54 -4.35
CA ILE A 193 4.84 -21.85 -4.44
C ILE A 193 5.90 -22.89 -4.81
N GLY A 194 5.93 -23.98 -4.07
CA GLY A 194 6.80 -25.14 -4.33
C GLY A 194 6.26 -26.06 -5.44
N LYS A 195 7.08 -27.00 -5.89
CA LYS A 195 6.71 -28.01 -6.89
C LYS A 195 5.50 -28.86 -6.50
N ASN A 196 5.24 -28.97 -5.20
CA ASN A 196 4.08 -29.66 -4.62
C ASN A 196 2.79 -28.83 -4.62
N GLY A 197 2.81 -27.64 -5.21
CA GLY A 197 1.67 -26.71 -5.24
C GLY A 197 1.35 -26.05 -3.90
N LYS A 198 2.23 -26.14 -2.90
CA LYS A 198 2.06 -25.55 -1.57
C LYS A 198 3.07 -24.43 -1.34
N PRO A 199 2.81 -23.52 -0.37
CA PRO A 199 3.79 -22.50 0.01
C PRO A 199 5.11 -23.12 0.45
N LYS A 200 6.23 -22.54 0.04
CA LYS A 200 7.56 -22.92 0.51
C LYS A 200 7.73 -22.46 1.95
N SER A 201 7.74 -23.39 2.89
CA SER A 201 7.81 -23.09 4.34
C SER A 201 9.12 -22.43 4.77
N ASP A 202 10.22 -22.65 4.03
CA ASP A 202 11.55 -22.10 4.25
C ASP A 202 11.65 -20.57 3.99
N LEU A 203 10.58 -19.96 3.46
CA LEU A 203 10.48 -18.51 3.24
C LEU A 203 9.84 -17.77 4.44
N PHE A 204 9.41 -18.48 5.47
CA PHE A 204 8.63 -17.92 6.58
C PHE A 204 9.32 -18.16 7.94
N VAL A 205 9.01 -17.28 8.90
CA VAL A 205 9.35 -17.54 10.31
C VAL A 205 8.40 -18.56 10.94
N LYS A 206 8.59 -18.89 12.22
CA LYS A 206 7.84 -19.94 12.93
C LYS A 206 6.32 -19.79 12.89
N ASP A 207 5.80 -18.56 12.76
CA ASP A 207 4.36 -18.30 12.70
C ASP A 207 3.74 -18.67 11.34
N SER A 208 4.56 -19.08 10.37
CA SER A 208 4.12 -19.48 9.03
C SER A 208 3.33 -18.40 8.26
N LEU A 209 3.45 -17.14 8.69
CA LEU A 209 2.80 -15.95 8.11
C LEU A 209 3.81 -14.91 7.65
N HIS A 210 4.73 -14.51 8.56
CA HIS A 210 5.71 -13.47 8.27
C HIS A 210 6.94 -14.05 7.56
N LEU A 211 7.48 -13.26 6.63
CA LEU A 211 8.68 -13.67 5.89
C LEU A 211 9.91 -13.67 6.79
N ASN A 212 10.79 -14.62 6.55
CA ASN A 212 12.15 -14.61 7.05
C ASN A 212 13.11 -13.94 6.04
N SER A 213 14.43 -14.00 6.28
CA SER A 213 15.43 -13.44 5.37
C SER A 213 15.31 -13.98 3.93
N ASN A 214 15.12 -15.30 3.76
CA ASN A 214 14.98 -15.90 2.43
C ASN A 214 13.75 -15.38 1.67
N GLY A 215 12.65 -15.17 2.40
CA GLY A 215 11.44 -14.57 1.85
C GLY A 215 11.65 -13.12 1.39
N TYR A 216 12.35 -12.33 2.18
CA TYR A 216 12.70 -10.95 1.80
C TYR A 216 13.78 -10.88 0.72
N ASP A 217 14.72 -11.81 0.67
CA ASP A 217 15.69 -11.93 -0.43
C ASP A 217 14.96 -12.17 -1.78
N LEU A 218 13.97 -13.07 -1.78
CA LEU A 218 13.15 -13.34 -2.95
C LEU A 218 12.37 -12.08 -3.39
N TRP A 219 11.69 -11.40 -2.45
CA TRP A 219 10.93 -10.20 -2.76
C TRP A 219 11.84 -9.08 -3.28
N SER A 220 12.96 -8.85 -2.61
CA SER A 220 13.94 -7.83 -2.97
C SER A 220 14.53 -8.07 -4.35
N SER A 221 14.84 -9.32 -4.68
CA SER A 221 15.31 -9.70 -6.02
C SER A 221 14.29 -9.34 -7.12
N LYS A 222 12.98 -9.58 -6.87
CA LYS A 222 11.93 -9.22 -7.82
C LYS A 222 11.76 -7.71 -7.98
N VAL A 223 11.82 -6.97 -6.86
CA VAL A 223 11.76 -5.50 -6.88
C VAL A 223 12.97 -4.92 -7.60
N ASN A 224 14.19 -5.38 -7.33
CA ASN A 224 15.40 -4.92 -8.02
C ASN A 224 15.33 -5.20 -9.52
N SER A 225 14.91 -6.40 -9.93
CA SER A 225 14.73 -6.73 -11.35
C SER A 225 13.75 -5.80 -12.05
N PHE A 226 12.68 -5.40 -11.36
CA PHE A 226 11.70 -4.43 -11.86
C PHE A 226 12.32 -3.03 -11.99
N LEU A 227 13.02 -2.54 -10.97
CA LEU A 227 13.70 -1.24 -11.00
C LEU A 227 14.75 -1.17 -12.12
N ASP A 228 15.54 -2.23 -12.32
CA ASP A 228 16.52 -2.32 -13.40
C ASP A 228 15.87 -2.28 -14.78
N SER A 229 14.69 -2.91 -14.93
CA SER A 229 13.94 -2.88 -16.19
C SER A 229 13.45 -1.48 -16.55
N LEU A 230 12.97 -0.72 -15.57
CA LEU A 230 12.55 0.67 -15.77
C LEU A 230 13.72 1.58 -16.14
N THR A 231 14.87 1.41 -15.50
CA THR A 231 16.07 2.21 -15.80
C THR A 231 16.53 1.99 -17.23
N ARG A 232 16.56 0.73 -17.69
CA ARG A 232 16.90 0.40 -19.08
C ARG A 232 15.92 1.01 -20.09
N TYR A 233 14.62 0.97 -19.79
CA TYR A 233 13.60 1.57 -20.67
C TYR A 233 13.78 3.09 -20.79
N CYS A 234 14.04 3.79 -19.69
CA CYS A 234 14.30 5.23 -19.70
C CYS A 234 15.58 5.62 -20.45
N CYS A 235 16.62 4.80 -20.44
CA CYS A 235 17.84 5.04 -21.23
C CYS A 235 17.58 4.88 -22.73
N LEU A 236 16.88 3.84 -23.15
CA LEU A 236 16.57 3.57 -24.56
C LEU A 236 15.60 4.57 -25.19
N SER A 237 14.77 5.24 -24.37
CA SER A 237 13.83 6.27 -24.85
C SER A 237 14.45 7.66 -25.03
N LYS A 238 15.66 7.89 -24.51
CA LYS A 238 16.40 9.15 -24.68
C LYS A 238 17.30 9.18 -25.94
N ASP A 239 17.50 8.03 -26.56
CA ASP A 239 18.33 7.87 -27.76
C ASP A 239 17.49 7.85 -29.07
N LYS A 240 16.22 8.22 -28.99
CA LYS A 240 15.29 8.43 -30.10
C LYS A 240 14.83 9.88 -30.16
#